data_3c1a7f4b43a889680dcb6eaf94f1ee8a
#
_entry.id   3c1a7f4b43a889680dcb6eaf94f1ee8a
#
_cell.length_a   1.000
_cell.length_b   1.000
_cell.length_c   1.000
_cell.angle_alpha   90.00
_cell.angle_beta   90.00
_cell.angle_gamma   90.00
#
_symmetry.space_group_name_H-M   'P 1'
#
loop_
_entity.id
_entity.type
_entity.pdbx_description
1 polymer ?
#
loop_
_entity_poly.entity_id
_entity_poly.type
_entity_poly.pdbx_seq_one_letter_code
_entity_poly.pdbx_strand_id
1 'polypeptide(L)'
;MYTIATATNCAHGSAGTPTSLAHTVSLAARAGASIGAHPSFVDREGFGRTAQDTAPLELRDQVLFQVGALDALCRGVGRRVQYIKPHGALYHAIMAGGAQGEAVFEASRLLELPLLLMPQSKWATYGEGFAERAYDGDLLRPRDQEGAVIHDPWLAAKQGVLLAARRNVHTICVHGDSPNAVVVAKAVRAGLETAGYDVRSFVA
;
A
#
# COMPACT_ATOMS: atom_id res chain seq x y z
N MET A 1 21.66 6.76 6.26
CA MET A 1 20.46 6.86 5.38
C MET A 1 19.27 7.04 6.29
N TYR A 2 18.55 8.16 6.20
CA TYR A 2 17.39 8.39 7.06
C TYR A 2 16.19 7.62 6.51
N THR A 3 15.63 6.73 7.30
CA THR A 3 14.39 6.01 6.96
C THR A 3 13.22 6.97 7.15
N ILE A 4 12.54 7.35 6.06
CA ILE A 4 11.36 8.21 6.12
C ILE A 4 10.11 7.36 6.41
N ALA A 5 10.03 6.19 5.77
CA ALA A 5 8.92 5.25 5.92
C ALA A 5 9.35 4.03 6.74
N THR A 6 8.45 3.48 7.53
CA THR A 6 8.68 2.28 8.34
C THR A 6 8.26 1.00 7.61
N ALA A 7 7.51 1.14 6.52
CA ALA A 7 7.10 0.06 5.64
C ALA A 7 7.13 0.52 4.17
N THR A 8 7.35 -0.39 3.25
CA THR A 8 7.36 -0.12 1.81
C THR A 8 6.55 -1.16 1.06
N ASN A 9 5.86 -0.71 0.00
CA ASN A 9 5.05 -1.56 -0.86
C ASN A 9 5.77 -1.76 -2.20
N CYS A 10 6.08 -3.00 -2.53
CA CYS A 10 6.78 -3.36 -3.76
C CYS A 10 5.78 -3.86 -4.80
N ALA A 11 5.55 -3.06 -5.85
CA ALA A 11 4.65 -3.39 -6.95
C ALA A 11 5.32 -4.32 -7.96
N HIS A 12 4.55 -5.24 -8.56
CA HIS A 12 5.03 -6.16 -9.60
C HIS A 12 4.11 -6.22 -10.83
N GLY A 13 2.83 -6.41 -10.68
CA GLY A 13 1.91 -6.62 -11.82
C GLY A 13 1.81 -5.43 -12.77
N SER A 14 1.81 -4.21 -12.23
CA SER A 14 1.63 -2.95 -12.98
C SER A 14 2.90 -2.14 -13.15
N ALA A 15 3.92 -2.36 -12.32
CA ALA A 15 5.14 -1.55 -12.31
C ALA A 15 6.36 -2.36 -11.87
N GLY A 16 7.53 -1.79 -12.11
CA GLY A 16 8.78 -2.41 -11.72
C GLY A 16 9.26 -3.50 -12.69
N THR A 17 10.47 -3.94 -12.43
CA THR A 17 11.13 -5.09 -13.07
C THR A 17 11.74 -5.95 -11.97
N PRO A 18 12.13 -7.20 -12.23
CA PRO A 18 12.84 -8.02 -11.23
C PRO A 18 14.04 -7.29 -10.62
N THR A 19 14.81 -6.57 -11.43
CA THR A 19 15.98 -5.81 -10.98
C THR A 19 15.60 -4.65 -10.07
N SER A 20 14.59 -3.85 -10.44
CA SER A 20 14.13 -2.72 -9.60
C SER A 20 13.51 -3.19 -8.28
N LEU A 21 12.79 -4.32 -8.30
CA LEU A 21 12.24 -4.94 -7.10
C LEU A 21 13.35 -5.43 -6.16
N ALA A 22 14.34 -6.17 -6.69
CA ALA A 22 15.49 -6.64 -5.91
C ALA A 22 16.24 -5.47 -5.28
N HIS A 23 16.44 -4.38 -6.03
CA HIS A 23 17.06 -3.16 -5.51
C HIS A 23 16.23 -2.53 -4.37
N THR A 24 14.91 -2.39 -4.56
CA THR A 24 14.00 -1.82 -3.53
C THR A 24 13.99 -2.68 -2.27
N VAL A 25 13.90 -4.00 -2.42
CA VAL A 25 13.97 -4.97 -1.32
C VAL A 25 15.28 -4.83 -0.54
N SER A 26 16.42 -4.73 -1.24
CA SER A 26 17.72 -4.52 -0.62
C SER A 26 17.80 -3.20 0.15
N LEU A 27 17.24 -2.11 -0.38
CA LEU A 27 17.17 -0.81 0.29
C LEU A 27 16.28 -0.88 1.55
N ALA A 28 15.10 -1.49 1.45
CA ALA A 28 14.18 -1.68 2.57
C ALA A 28 14.81 -2.51 3.69
N ALA A 29 15.49 -3.61 3.33
CA ALA A 29 16.18 -4.48 4.29
C ALA A 29 17.26 -3.70 5.07
N ARG A 30 18.10 -2.91 4.37
CA ARG A 30 19.12 -2.06 4.99
C ARG A 30 18.54 -0.97 5.87
N ALA A 31 17.38 -0.45 5.53
CA ALA A 31 16.68 0.58 6.30
C ALA A 31 15.89 0.01 7.49
N GLY A 32 15.80 -1.32 7.64
CA GLY A 32 14.97 -1.95 8.66
C GLY A 32 13.46 -1.79 8.42
N ALA A 33 13.06 -1.39 7.21
CA ALA A 33 11.65 -1.21 6.89
C ALA A 33 10.96 -2.56 6.64
N SER A 34 9.70 -2.66 7.02
CA SER A 34 8.83 -3.78 6.65
C SER A 34 8.55 -3.79 5.15
N ILE A 35 8.46 -4.98 4.57
CA ILE A 35 8.26 -5.14 3.13
C ILE A 35 6.87 -5.75 2.89
N GLY A 36 6.03 -5.01 2.18
CA GLY A 36 4.72 -5.46 1.73
C GLY A 36 4.68 -5.74 0.23
N ALA A 37 3.91 -6.72 -0.16
CA ALA A 37 3.57 -6.93 -1.56
C ALA A 37 2.47 -5.98 -2.00
N HIS A 38 2.59 -5.46 -3.23
CA HIS A 38 1.65 -4.51 -3.80
C HIS A 38 1.05 -5.06 -5.12
N PRO A 39 0.31 -6.19 -5.04
CA PRO A 39 -0.26 -6.81 -6.23
C PRO A 39 -1.29 -5.92 -6.89
N SER A 40 -1.37 -6.01 -8.21
CA SER A 40 -2.31 -5.29 -9.04
C SER A 40 -2.95 -6.21 -10.08
N PHE A 41 -3.98 -5.74 -10.76
CA PHE A 41 -4.31 -6.30 -12.07
C PHE A 41 -3.09 -6.22 -12.99
N VAL A 42 -2.99 -7.16 -13.93
CA VAL A 42 -1.90 -7.19 -14.92
C VAL A 42 -2.19 -6.16 -16.01
N ASP A 43 -1.77 -4.92 -15.72
CA ASP A 43 -2.04 -3.73 -16.53
C ASP A 43 -0.85 -2.77 -16.44
N ARG A 44 0.17 -3.03 -17.25
CA ARG A 44 1.38 -2.17 -17.24
C ARG A 44 1.13 -0.81 -17.90
N GLU A 45 0.32 -0.77 -18.95
CA GLU A 45 0.01 0.46 -19.67
C GLU A 45 -0.84 1.41 -18.83
N GLY A 46 -1.87 0.89 -18.15
CA GLY A 46 -2.70 1.65 -17.22
C GLY A 46 -2.14 1.73 -15.79
N PHE A 47 -0.91 1.25 -15.57
CA PHE A 47 -0.29 1.26 -14.24
C PHE A 47 -1.13 0.54 -13.17
N GLY A 48 -1.89 -0.49 -13.55
CA GLY A 48 -2.80 -1.22 -12.66
C GLY A 48 -4.01 -0.42 -12.20
N ARG A 49 -4.33 0.68 -12.87
CA ARG A 49 -5.45 1.57 -12.51
C ARG A 49 -6.68 1.37 -13.38
N THR A 50 -6.61 0.51 -14.40
CA THR A 50 -7.75 0.11 -15.21
C THR A 50 -8.46 -1.05 -14.55
N ALA A 51 -9.78 -0.91 -14.33
CA ALA A 51 -10.60 -1.99 -13.80
C ALA A 51 -10.65 -3.16 -14.78
N GLN A 52 -10.54 -4.38 -14.27
CA GLN A 52 -10.57 -5.60 -15.06
C GLN A 52 -11.60 -6.58 -14.48
N ASP A 53 -12.31 -7.26 -15.36
CA ASP A 53 -13.21 -8.36 -15.00
C ASP A 53 -12.42 -9.69 -15.09
N THR A 54 -11.49 -9.88 -14.17
CA THR A 54 -10.68 -11.09 -14.06
C THR A 54 -11.45 -12.15 -13.30
N ALA A 55 -11.47 -13.39 -13.82
CA ALA A 55 -12.10 -14.51 -13.14
C ALA A 55 -11.50 -14.71 -11.73
N PRO A 56 -12.28 -15.02 -10.69
CA PRO A 56 -11.79 -15.07 -9.29
C PRO A 56 -10.61 -16.01 -9.08
N LEU A 57 -10.62 -17.19 -9.66
CA LEU A 57 -9.51 -18.14 -9.53
C LEU A 57 -8.24 -17.63 -10.20
N GLU A 58 -8.37 -17.05 -11.38
CA GLU A 58 -7.25 -16.44 -12.09
C GLU A 58 -6.67 -15.27 -11.29
N LEU A 59 -7.52 -14.40 -10.75
CA LEU A 59 -7.09 -13.28 -9.92
C LEU A 59 -6.35 -13.74 -8.67
N ARG A 60 -6.88 -14.76 -7.97
CA ARG A 60 -6.20 -15.37 -6.84
C ARG A 60 -4.79 -15.84 -7.22
N ASP A 61 -4.67 -16.56 -8.32
CA ASP A 61 -3.41 -17.12 -8.78
C ASP A 61 -2.42 -16.02 -9.23
N GLN A 62 -2.91 -14.94 -9.85
CA GLN A 62 -2.11 -13.75 -10.16
C GLN A 62 -1.56 -13.07 -8.88
N VAL A 63 -2.36 -12.98 -7.82
CA VAL A 63 -1.91 -12.43 -6.53
C VAL A 63 -0.87 -13.35 -5.89
N LEU A 64 -1.11 -14.66 -5.85
CA LEU A 64 -0.15 -15.65 -5.33
C LEU A 64 1.20 -15.55 -6.07
N PHE A 65 1.16 -15.46 -7.39
CA PHE A 65 2.37 -15.32 -8.21
C PHE A 65 3.14 -14.03 -7.89
N GLN A 66 2.47 -12.88 -7.84
CA GLN A 66 3.10 -11.60 -7.58
C GLN A 66 3.75 -11.55 -6.19
N VAL A 67 3.04 -12.04 -5.18
CA VAL A 67 3.55 -12.09 -3.80
C VAL A 67 4.70 -13.10 -3.68
N GLY A 68 4.56 -14.29 -4.27
CA GLY A 68 5.60 -15.32 -4.26
C GLY A 68 6.89 -14.88 -4.93
N ALA A 69 6.79 -14.19 -6.07
CA ALA A 69 7.95 -13.62 -6.77
C ALA A 69 8.70 -12.60 -5.90
N LEU A 70 7.97 -11.73 -5.21
CA LEU A 70 8.58 -10.76 -4.29
C LEU A 70 9.19 -11.45 -3.07
N ASP A 71 8.51 -12.44 -2.47
CA ASP A 71 9.02 -13.16 -1.31
C ASP A 71 10.32 -13.90 -1.62
N ALA A 72 10.46 -14.44 -2.83
CA ALA A 72 11.72 -15.05 -3.27
C ALA A 72 12.88 -14.04 -3.28
N LEU A 73 12.64 -12.80 -3.74
CA LEU A 73 13.64 -11.72 -3.69
C LEU A 73 13.95 -11.30 -2.25
N CYS A 74 12.94 -11.24 -1.39
CA CYS A 74 13.12 -10.94 0.04
C CYS A 74 14.01 -11.96 0.74
N ARG A 75 13.80 -13.26 0.46
CA ARG A 75 14.64 -14.35 1.02
C ARG A 75 16.11 -14.20 0.64
N GLY A 76 16.41 -13.71 -0.55
CA GLY A 76 17.77 -13.44 -1.01
C GLY A 76 18.54 -12.43 -0.15
N VAL A 77 17.84 -11.64 0.66
CA VAL A 77 18.42 -10.67 1.61
C VAL A 77 18.06 -10.97 3.08
N GLY A 78 17.63 -12.20 3.38
CA GLY A 78 17.26 -12.62 4.74
C GLY A 78 15.97 -11.97 5.27
N ARG A 79 15.06 -11.56 4.38
CA ARG A 79 13.77 -10.94 4.73
C ARG A 79 12.60 -11.76 4.18
N ARG A 80 11.39 -11.36 4.53
CA ARG A 80 10.14 -11.94 4.03
C ARG A 80 9.16 -10.83 3.69
N VAL A 81 8.21 -11.13 2.81
CA VAL A 81 7.01 -10.32 2.69
C VAL A 81 6.20 -10.43 3.98
N GLN A 82 5.72 -9.30 4.51
CA GLN A 82 5.07 -9.25 5.82
C GLN A 82 3.58 -8.87 5.75
N TYR A 83 3.12 -8.31 4.62
CA TYR A 83 1.72 -7.96 4.40
C TYR A 83 1.42 -7.80 2.91
N ILE A 84 0.14 -7.76 2.58
CA ILE A 84 -0.36 -7.49 1.23
C ILE A 84 -1.16 -6.18 1.25
N LYS A 85 -0.79 -5.26 0.38
CA LYS A 85 -1.53 -4.03 0.10
C LYS A 85 -1.84 -3.97 -1.39
N PRO A 86 -3.05 -4.26 -1.84
CA PRO A 86 -3.41 -4.20 -3.25
C PRO A 86 -3.21 -2.81 -3.84
N HIS A 87 -2.94 -2.75 -5.15
CA HIS A 87 -2.69 -1.52 -5.86
C HIS A 87 -3.87 -1.12 -6.77
N GLY A 88 -4.08 0.17 -6.91
CA GLY A 88 -4.88 0.77 -7.99
C GLY A 88 -6.30 0.24 -8.07
N ALA A 89 -6.71 -0.18 -9.27
CA ALA A 89 -8.06 -0.68 -9.51
C ALA A 89 -8.37 -1.95 -8.71
N LEU A 90 -7.39 -2.81 -8.46
CA LEU A 90 -7.56 -4.00 -7.61
C LEU A 90 -7.93 -3.62 -6.17
N TYR A 91 -7.33 -2.57 -5.63
CA TYR A 91 -7.69 -2.06 -4.31
C TYR A 91 -9.17 -1.64 -4.25
N HIS A 92 -9.65 -0.91 -5.25
CA HIS A 92 -11.03 -0.50 -5.32
C HIS A 92 -11.99 -1.67 -5.54
N ALA A 93 -11.62 -2.67 -6.34
CA ALA A 93 -12.40 -3.89 -6.53
C ALA A 93 -12.61 -4.65 -5.20
N ILE A 94 -11.57 -4.75 -4.37
CA ILE A 94 -11.67 -5.35 -3.03
C ILE A 94 -12.57 -4.51 -2.13
N MET A 95 -12.39 -3.18 -2.12
CA MET A 95 -13.22 -2.29 -1.30
C MET A 95 -14.70 -2.36 -1.68
N ALA A 96 -15.03 -2.58 -2.97
CA ALA A 96 -16.38 -2.78 -3.44
C ALA A 96 -16.99 -4.14 -3.02
N GLY A 97 -16.15 -5.12 -2.67
CA GLY A 97 -16.59 -6.46 -2.30
C GLY A 97 -16.74 -7.40 -3.49
N GLY A 98 -17.54 -8.46 -3.32
CA GLY A 98 -17.80 -9.44 -4.37
C GLY A 98 -16.70 -10.48 -4.58
N ALA A 99 -16.79 -11.22 -5.69
CA ALA A 99 -15.96 -12.39 -5.96
C ALA A 99 -14.46 -12.08 -6.11
N GLN A 100 -14.11 -10.91 -6.66
CA GLN A 100 -12.73 -10.49 -6.78
C GLN A 100 -12.11 -10.16 -5.41
N GLY A 101 -12.87 -9.52 -4.51
CA GLY A 101 -12.44 -9.28 -3.14
C GLY A 101 -12.22 -10.58 -2.37
N GLU A 102 -13.12 -11.54 -2.53
CA GLU A 102 -12.98 -12.88 -1.95
C GLU A 102 -11.72 -13.60 -2.45
N ALA A 103 -11.44 -13.53 -3.75
CA ALA A 103 -10.24 -14.15 -4.36
C ALA A 103 -8.93 -13.60 -3.77
N VAL A 104 -8.83 -12.30 -3.56
CA VAL A 104 -7.65 -11.70 -2.94
C VAL A 104 -7.56 -12.06 -1.45
N PHE A 105 -8.68 -12.11 -0.75
CA PHE A 105 -8.72 -12.55 0.64
C PHE A 105 -8.31 -14.02 0.77
N GLU A 106 -8.76 -14.89 -0.14
CA GLU A 106 -8.32 -16.30 -0.19
C GLU A 106 -6.80 -16.38 -0.41
N ALA A 107 -6.25 -15.61 -1.36
CA ALA A 107 -4.80 -15.54 -1.57
C ALA A 107 -4.05 -15.12 -0.30
N SER A 108 -4.55 -14.11 0.43
CA SER A 108 -3.93 -13.66 1.68
C SER A 108 -3.94 -14.75 2.76
N ARG A 109 -5.02 -15.54 2.84
CA ARG A 109 -5.11 -16.68 3.78
C ARG A 109 -4.15 -17.80 3.42
N LEU A 110 -4.05 -18.16 2.13
CA LEU A 110 -3.11 -19.18 1.66
C LEU A 110 -1.65 -18.79 1.92
N LEU A 111 -1.34 -17.50 1.87
CA LEU A 111 0.00 -16.97 2.13
C LEU A 111 0.24 -16.65 3.61
N GLU A 112 -0.80 -16.75 4.45
CA GLU A 112 -0.77 -16.36 5.87
C GLU A 112 -0.29 -14.91 6.07
N LEU A 113 -0.66 -14.02 5.13
CA LEU A 113 -0.27 -12.60 5.16
C LEU A 113 -1.47 -11.69 5.43
N PRO A 114 -1.33 -10.71 6.33
CA PRO A 114 -2.39 -9.75 6.60
C PRO A 114 -2.65 -8.83 5.42
N LEU A 115 -3.92 -8.43 5.23
CA LEU A 115 -4.35 -7.41 4.27
C LEU A 115 -4.35 -6.03 4.90
N LEU A 116 -3.67 -5.09 4.23
CA LEU A 116 -3.67 -3.67 4.53
C LEU A 116 -4.65 -2.97 3.59
N LEU A 117 -5.77 -2.50 4.13
CA LEU A 117 -6.87 -1.87 3.39
C LEU A 117 -7.43 -0.68 4.20
N MET A 118 -8.29 0.13 3.58
CA MET A 118 -9.08 1.10 4.35
C MET A 118 -9.96 0.38 5.38
N PRO A 119 -10.19 0.99 6.56
CA PRO A 119 -10.87 0.34 7.69
C PRO A 119 -12.30 -0.12 7.43
N GLN A 120 -12.94 0.37 6.37
CA GLN A 120 -14.31 0.00 5.97
C GLN A 120 -14.39 -1.37 5.31
N SER A 121 -13.25 -1.92 4.87
CA SER A 121 -13.22 -3.25 4.28
C SER A 121 -13.40 -4.34 5.33
N LYS A 122 -14.33 -5.26 5.10
CA LYS A 122 -14.51 -6.45 5.95
C LYS A 122 -13.30 -7.39 5.97
N TRP A 123 -12.38 -7.23 5.02
CA TRP A 123 -11.17 -8.05 4.91
C TRP A 123 -9.91 -7.35 5.44
N ALA A 124 -10.01 -6.11 5.90
CA ALA A 124 -8.87 -5.39 6.47
C ALA A 124 -8.38 -6.07 7.76
N THR A 125 -7.15 -6.56 7.74
CA THR A 125 -6.45 -6.96 8.98
C THR A 125 -5.87 -5.73 9.67
N TYR A 126 -5.31 -4.82 8.87
CA TYR A 126 -4.85 -3.51 9.31
C TYR A 126 -5.52 -2.41 8.49
N GLY A 127 -5.96 -1.35 9.16
CA GLY A 127 -6.54 -0.18 8.51
C GLY A 127 -5.49 0.84 8.10
N GLU A 128 -5.62 1.41 6.90
CA GLU A 128 -4.78 2.50 6.43
C GLU A 128 -5.56 3.78 6.15
N GLY A 129 -4.88 4.91 6.32
CA GLY A 129 -5.33 6.22 5.87
C GLY A 129 -4.36 6.80 4.85
N PHE A 130 -4.84 7.61 3.93
CA PHE A 130 -4.05 8.22 2.85
C PHE A 130 -3.83 9.70 3.12
N ALA A 131 -2.59 10.08 3.46
CA ALA A 131 -2.28 11.45 3.84
C ALA A 131 -2.47 12.47 2.71
N GLU A 132 -2.17 12.08 1.46
CA GLU A 132 -2.26 12.99 0.31
C GLU A 132 -3.44 12.71 -0.64
N ARG A 133 -4.48 12.01 -0.15
CA ARG A 133 -5.70 11.77 -0.93
C ARG A 133 -6.90 12.46 -0.29
N ALA A 134 -7.67 13.19 -1.09
CA ALA A 134 -8.91 13.76 -0.62
C ALA A 134 -9.96 12.67 -0.37
N TYR A 135 -10.80 12.92 0.61
CA TYR A 135 -11.91 12.06 0.99
C TYR A 135 -13.25 12.76 0.79
N ASP A 136 -14.22 12.03 0.26
CA ASP A 136 -15.63 12.39 0.24
C ASP A 136 -16.33 11.48 1.28
N GLY A 137 -16.51 12.01 2.50
CA GLY A 137 -16.89 11.20 3.65
C GLY A 137 -15.76 10.23 4.04
N ASP A 138 -16.06 8.93 4.04
CA ASP A 138 -15.10 7.86 4.35
C ASP A 138 -14.47 7.20 3.10
N LEU A 139 -14.83 7.66 1.90
CA LEU A 139 -14.30 7.14 0.64
C LEU A 139 -13.28 8.09 0.04
N LEU A 140 -12.30 7.51 -0.66
CA LEU A 140 -11.34 8.31 -1.42
C LEU A 140 -12.03 8.94 -2.63
N ARG A 141 -11.81 10.24 -2.83
CA ARG A 141 -12.23 10.92 -4.07
C ARG A 141 -11.57 10.26 -5.28
N PRO A 142 -12.29 9.96 -6.37
CA PRO A 142 -11.69 9.42 -7.60
C PRO A 142 -10.51 10.26 -8.08
N ARG A 143 -9.42 9.61 -8.53
CA ARG A 143 -8.14 10.29 -8.83
C ARG A 143 -8.23 11.26 -10.02
N ASP A 144 -9.16 11.05 -10.93
CA ASP A 144 -9.44 11.87 -12.10
C ASP A 144 -10.24 13.14 -11.78
N GLN A 145 -10.75 13.25 -10.56
CA GLN A 145 -11.46 14.46 -10.12
C GLN A 145 -10.50 15.51 -9.58
N GLU A 146 -10.85 16.75 -9.81
CA GLU A 146 -10.09 17.90 -9.30
C GLU A 146 -9.97 17.87 -7.77
N GLY A 147 -8.77 18.15 -7.27
CA GLY A 147 -8.49 18.15 -5.84
C GLY A 147 -8.42 16.76 -5.19
N ALA A 148 -8.43 15.67 -5.98
CA ALA A 148 -8.32 14.30 -5.45
C ALA A 148 -6.96 14.00 -4.81
N VAL A 149 -5.91 14.76 -5.17
CA VAL A 149 -4.56 14.63 -4.63
C VAL A 149 -4.16 15.91 -3.93
N ILE A 150 -3.70 15.79 -2.70
CA ILE A 150 -3.19 16.89 -1.87
C ILE A 150 -1.67 16.97 -2.09
N HIS A 151 -1.23 17.99 -2.83
CA HIS A 151 0.19 18.20 -3.14
C HIS A 151 0.92 19.01 -2.07
N ASP A 152 0.20 19.75 -1.24
CA ASP A 152 0.76 20.56 -0.16
C ASP A 152 1.22 19.66 1.00
N PRO A 153 2.54 19.68 1.36
CA PRO A 153 3.07 18.80 2.41
C PRO A 153 2.49 19.08 3.79
N TRP A 154 2.15 20.32 4.09
CA TRP A 154 1.57 20.69 5.38
C TRP A 154 0.12 20.19 5.51
N LEU A 155 -0.68 20.33 4.45
CA LEU A 155 -2.04 19.79 4.42
C LEU A 155 -2.05 18.27 4.52
N ALA A 156 -1.14 17.60 3.80
CA ALA A 156 -0.97 16.15 3.89
C ALA A 156 -0.56 15.71 5.31
N ALA A 157 0.37 16.42 5.95
CA ALA A 157 0.79 16.14 7.32
C ALA A 157 -0.38 16.30 8.30
N LYS A 158 -1.14 17.40 8.19
CA LYS A 158 -2.33 17.65 9.02
C LYS A 158 -3.37 16.54 8.85
N GLN A 159 -3.66 16.13 7.61
CA GLN A 159 -4.57 15.02 7.34
C GLN A 159 -4.04 13.71 7.90
N GLY A 160 -2.75 13.41 7.75
CA GLY A 160 -2.12 12.22 8.31
C GLY A 160 -2.33 12.12 9.83
N VAL A 161 -2.16 13.21 10.57
CA VAL A 161 -2.40 13.26 12.02
C VAL A 161 -3.88 13.03 12.36
N LEU A 162 -4.80 13.65 11.62
CA LEU A 162 -6.24 13.44 11.83
C LEU A 162 -6.68 12.00 11.55
N LEU A 163 -6.09 11.37 10.54
CA LEU A 163 -6.36 9.96 10.23
C LEU A 163 -5.76 9.02 11.29
N ALA A 164 -4.55 9.30 11.77
CA ALA A 164 -3.90 8.51 12.82
C ALA A 164 -4.65 8.53 14.16
N ALA A 165 -5.43 9.58 14.42
CA ALA A 165 -6.29 9.66 15.60
C ALA A 165 -7.50 8.70 15.56
N ARG A 166 -7.81 8.11 14.41
CA ARG A 166 -8.90 7.14 14.27
C ARG A 166 -8.45 5.77 14.78
N ARG A 167 -9.22 5.14 15.67
CA ARG A 167 -8.87 3.87 16.33
C ARG A 167 -8.59 2.70 15.39
N ASN A 168 -9.18 2.72 14.21
CA ASN A 168 -9.07 1.65 13.20
C ASN A 168 -8.08 1.95 12.08
N VAL A 169 -7.28 3.02 12.21
CA VAL A 169 -6.18 3.36 11.29
C VAL A 169 -4.86 3.02 11.99
N HIS A 170 -4.11 2.09 11.41
CA HIS A 170 -2.85 1.57 11.96
C HIS A 170 -1.63 2.11 11.20
N THR A 171 -1.84 2.63 9.99
CA THR A 171 -0.77 3.12 9.12
C THR A 171 -1.24 4.28 8.25
N ILE A 172 -0.32 5.18 7.94
CA ILE A 172 -0.55 6.32 7.04
C ILE A 172 0.23 6.11 5.76
N CYS A 173 -0.50 6.01 4.65
CA CYS A 173 0.06 5.84 3.32
C CYS A 173 0.44 7.18 2.71
N VAL A 174 1.61 7.20 2.06
CA VAL A 174 2.07 8.24 1.15
C VAL A 174 2.55 7.57 -0.13
N HIS A 175 2.08 8.04 -1.29
CA HIS A 175 2.49 7.47 -2.58
C HIS A 175 3.83 8.05 -3.05
N GLY A 176 4.60 7.22 -3.73
CA GLY A 176 5.94 7.59 -4.24
C GLY A 176 5.96 8.10 -5.68
N ASP A 177 4.82 8.18 -6.35
CA ASP A 177 4.69 8.49 -7.78
C ASP A 177 4.46 9.99 -8.07
N SER A 178 4.49 10.84 -7.05
CA SER A 178 4.44 12.30 -7.22
C SER A 178 5.83 12.94 -7.15
N PRO A 179 6.09 14.04 -7.88
CA PRO A 179 7.41 14.70 -7.89
C PRO A 179 7.90 15.14 -6.50
N ASN A 180 6.98 15.47 -5.58
CA ASN A 180 7.29 15.93 -4.22
C ASN A 180 7.08 14.86 -3.15
N ALA A 181 6.96 13.57 -3.52
CA ALA A 181 6.66 12.45 -2.61
C ALA A 181 7.55 12.41 -1.36
N VAL A 182 8.87 12.64 -1.52
CA VAL A 182 9.83 12.65 -0.42
C VAL A 182 9.55 13.80 0.55
N VAL A 183 9.19 14.98 0.05
CA VAL A 183 8.88 16.16 0.88
C VAL A 183 7.60 15.91 1.66
N VAL A 184 6.56 15.38 1.00
CA VAL A 184 5.29 15.01 1.64
C VAL A 184 5.52 13.94 2.72
N ALA A 185 6.26 12.88 2.41
CA ALA A 185 6.54 11.81 3.37
C ALA A 185 7.29 12.30 4.61
N LYS A 186 8.27 13.20 4.44
CA LYS A 186 8.98 13.85 5.56
C LYS A 186 8.05 14.70 6.40
N ALA A 187 7.20 15.50 5.78
CA ALA A 187 6.25 16.36 6.48
C ALA A 187 5.22 15.53 7.26
N VAL A 188 4.66 14.47 6.65
CA VAL A 188 3.72 13.55 7.32
C VAL A 188 4.38 12.90 8.54
N ARG A 189 5.60 12.37 8.38
CA ARG A 189 6.33 11.76 9.48
C ARG A 189 6.56 12.76 10.62
N ALA A 190 7.09 13.95 10.31
CA ALA A 190 7.34 14.99 11.30
C ALA A 190 6.05 15.43 12.01
N GLY A 191 4.94 15.54 11.28
CA GLY A 191 3.62 15.86 11.85
C GLY A 191 3.15 14.80 12.84
N LEU A 192 3.29 13.52 12.50
CA LEU A 192 2.93 12.41 13.39
C LEU A 192 3.81 12.40 14.65
N GLU A 193 5.13 12.53 14.52
CA GLU A 193 6.07 12.57 15.64
C GLU A 193 5.80 13.78 16.56
N THR A 194 5.52 14.95 15.99
CA THR A 194 5.13 16.16 16.74
C THR A 194 3.81 15.99 17.50
N ALA A 195 2.88 15.23 16.92
CA ALA A 195 1.61 14.90 17.58
C ALA A 195 1.73 13.78 18.64
N GLY A 196 2.96 13.28 18.90
CA GLY A 196 3.25 12.29 19.94
C GLY A 196 3.11 10.83 19.50
N TYR A 197 2.98 10.56 18.21
CA TYR A 197 2.95 9.18 17.70
C TYR A 197 4.37 8.59 17.59
N ASP A 198 4.53 7.36 18.04
CA ASP A 198 5.73 6.56 17.77
C ASP A 198 5.62 5.93 16.37
N VAL A 199 6.34 6.49 15.41
CA VAL A 199 6.30 6.06 13.99
C VAL A 199 7.18 4.84 13.80
N ARG A 200 6.57 3.66 13.88
CA ARG A 200 7.23 2.34 13.77
C ARG A 200 6.48 1.41 12.82
N SER A 201 7.07 0.23 12.54
CA SER A 201 6.37 -0.80 11.77
C SER A 201 5.07 -1.21 12.46
N PHE A 202 4.00 -1.40 11.67
CA PHE A 202 2.70 -1.90 12.15
C PHE A 202 2.62 -3.44 12.12
N VAL A 203 3.59 -4.10 11.51
CA VAL A 203 3.76 -5.55 11.51
C VAL A 203 5.03 -5.92 12.27
N ALA A 204 5.01 -7.12 12.90
CA ALA A 204 6.14 -7.64 13.68
C ALA A 204 7.28 -8.17 12.80
#